data_6c8f91159403e8c7c648680d113ea6a0
#
_entry.id   6c8f91159403e8c7c648680d113ea6a0
#
_cell.length_a   1.000
_cell.length_b   1.000
_cell.length_c   1.000
_cell.angle_alpha   90.00
_cell.angle_beta   90.00
_cell.angle_gamma   90.00
#
_symmetry.space_group_name_H-M   'P 1'
#
loop_
_entity.id
_entity.type
_entity.pdbx_description
1 polymer ?
#
loop_
_entity_poly.entity_id
_entity_poly.type
_entity_poly.pdbx_seq_one_letter_code
_entity_poly.pdbx_strand_id
1 'polypeptide(L)'
;MEPREVIKRHYSLCENVYQLLLEENSWLKVKKSPPEMEFLDRKKEIVEQLESSLTNLRKLKPEFFSPFDDTKKLVGDSHSKLLQIFYLDRENEDLLVKLNQSFERENFTRFTIDPNQIGEHPNRA
;
A
#
# COMPACT_ATOMS: atom_id res chain seq x y z
N MET A 1 -1.00 -12.64 26.35
CA MET A 1 0.05 -12.87 25.35
C MET A 1 1.30 -12.10 25.76
N GLU A 2 2.43 -12.74 25.65
CA GLU A 2 3.71 -12.11 25.98
C GLU A 2 3.99 -10.92 25.08
N PRO A 3 4.57 -9.83 25.61
CA PRO A 3 4.91 -8.67 24.77
C PRO A 3 5.79 -9.04 23.56
N ARG A 4 6.75 -9.92 23.76
CA ARG A 4 7.61 -10.37 22.68
C ARG A 4 6.82 -11.05 21.56
N GLU A 5 5.83 -11.85 21.91
CA GLU A 5 4.98 -12.53 20.92
C GLU A 5 4.15 -11.52 20.13
N VAL A 6 3.66 -10.49 20.81
CA VAL A 6 2.90 -9.42 20.13
C VAL A 6 3.78 -8.76 19.08
N ILE A 7 5.03 -8.44 19.43
CA ILE A 7 5.97 -7.78 18.52
C ILE A 7 6.34 -8.69 17.36
N LYS A 8 6.58 -9.98 17.63
CA LYS A 8 6.91 -10.95 16.57
C LYS A 8 5.77 -11.08 15.57
N ARG A 9 4.55 -11.16 16.06
CA ARG A 9 3.37 -11.24 15.18
C ARG A 9 3.21 -9.98 14.36
N HIS A 10 3.46 -8.83 14.99
CA HIS A 10 3.42 -7.57 14.28
C HIS A 10 4.46 -7.53 13.17
N TYR A 11 5.68 -7.94 13.46
CA TYR A 11 6.76 -7.95 12.47
C TYR A 11 6.42 -8.89 11.29
N SER A 12 5.92 -10.09 11.58
CA SER A 12 5.52 -11.03 10.54
C SER A 12 4.42 -10.44 9.66
N LEU A 13 3.47 -9.74 10.28
CA LEU A 13 2.40 -9.10 9.54
C LEU A 13 2.93 -7.99 8.66
N CYS A 14 3.89 -7.21 9.14
CA CYS A 14 4.57 -6.19 8.34
C CYS A 14 5.25 -6.81 7.12
N GLU A 15 5.91 -7.95 7.30
CA GLU A 15 6.53 -8.64 6.18
C GLU A 15 5.51 -9.08 5.15
N ASN A 16 4.37 -9.59 5.61
CA ASN A 16 3.29 -10.02 4.72
C ASN A 16 2.70 -8.84 3.93
N VAL A 17 2.49 -7.72 4.61
CA VAL A 17 2.01 -6.50 3.94
C VAL A 17 3.02 -6.03 2.90
N TYR A 18 4.30 -6.04 3.24
CA TYR A 18 5.34 -5.63 2.32
C TYR A 18 5.36 -6.51 1.07
N GLN A 19 5.27 -7.82 1.24
CA GLN A 19 5.23 -8.76 0.10
C GLN A 19 4.01 -8.50 -0.78
N LEU A 20 2.87 -8.21 -0.18
CA LEU A 20 1.66 -7.90 -0.94
C LEU A 20 1.84 -6.62 -1.76
N LEU A 21 2.47 -5.60 -1.18
CA LEU A 21 2.74 -4.36 -1.89
C LEU A 21 3.75 -4.54 -3.02
N LEU A 22 4.72 -5.44 -2.85
CA LEU A 22 5.64 -5.79 -3.95
C LEU A 22 4.89 -6.44 -5.09
N GLU A 23 3.95 -7.31 -4.78
CA GLU A 23 3.09 -7.96 -5.77
C GLU A 23 2.27 -6.91 -6.54
N GLU A 24 1.68 -5.97 -5.82
CA GLU A 24 0.95 -4.86 -6.42
C GLU A 24 1.86 -4.01 -7.31
N ASN A 25 3.05 -3.69 -6.82
CA ASN A 25 4.03 -2.90 -7.57
C ASN A 25 4.39 -3.56 -8.89
N SER A 26 4.67 -4.86 -8.83
CA SER A 26 4.97 -5.63 -10.03
C SER A 26 3.80 -5.64 -11.01
N TRP A 27 2.60 -5.85 -10.50
CA TRP A 27 1.40 -5.83 -11.34
C TRP A 27 1.24 -4.49 -12.06
N LEU A 28 1.34 -3.39 -11.32
CA LEU A 28 1.18 -2.05 -11.89
C LEU A 28 2.23 -1.74 -12.96
N LYS A 29 3.47 -2.19 -12.75
CA LYS A 29 4.56 -1.94 -13.70
C LYS A 29 4.49 -2.83 -14.93
N VAL A 30 4.12 -4.10 -14.76
CA VAL A 30 4.13 -5.08 -15.85
C VAL A 30 2.82 -5.06 -16.61
N LYS A 31 1.69 -5.16 -15.90
CA LYS A 31 0.38 -5.22 -16.53
C LYS A 31 -0.13 -3.84 -16.93
N LYS A 32 0.37 -2.79 -16.30
CA LYS A 32 -0.05 -1.41 -16.57
C LYS A 32 -1.56 -1.25 -16.49
N SER A 33 -2.14 -1.86 -15.48
CA SER A 33 -3.57 -1.80 -15.21
C SER A 33 -3.80 -1.85 -13.70
N PRO A 34 -4.96 -1.37 -13.22
CA PRO A 34 -5.28 -1.48 -11.80
C PRO A 34 -5.35 -2.94 -11.37
N PRO A 35 -5.05 -3.24 -10.10
CA PRO A 35 -5.18 -4.60 -9.60
C PRO A 35 -6.62 -5.09 -9.65
N GLU A 36 -6.79 -6.40 -9.70
CA GLU A 36 -8.11 -7.01 -9.70
C GLU A 36 -8.79 -6.84 -8.35
N MET A 37 -10.12 -6.91 -8.34
CA MET A 37 -10.91 -6.71 -7.14
C MET A 37 -10.54 -7.70 -6.03
N GLU A 38 -10.28 -8.93 -6.40
CA GLU A 38 -9.86 -9.96 -5.46
C GLU A 38 -8.58 -9.56 -4.72
N PHE A 39 -7.63 -8.97 -5.43
CA PHE A 39 -6.40 -8.46 -4.82
C PHE A 39 -6.71 -7.30 -3.87
N LEU A 40 -7.56 -6.38 -4.29
CA LEU A 40 -7.92 -5.22 -3.48
C LEU A 40 -8.61 -5.63 -2.19
N ASP A 41 -9.46 -6.65 -2.24
CA ASP A 41 -10.11 -7.19 -1.05
C ASP A 41 -9.09 -7.79 -0.09
N ARG A 42 -8.13 -8.52 -0.62
CA ARG A 42 -7.04 -9.10 0.16
C ARG A 42 -6.20 -8.02 0.82
N LYS A 43 -5.89 -6.97 0.06
CA LYS A 43 -5.11 -5.84 0.55
C LYS A 43 -5.84 -5.13 1.69
N LYS A 44 -7.13 -4.89 1.52
CA LYS A 44 -7.95 -4.23 2.54
C LYS A 44 -7.93 -5.02 3.84
N GLU A 45 -8.13 -6.32 3.75
CA GLU A 45 -8.15 -7.19 4.92
C GLU A 45 -6.82 -7.17 5.67
N ILE A 46 -5.70 -7.29 4.95
CA ILE A 46 -4.39 -7.34 5.60
C ILE A 46 -4.00 -5.98 6.19
N VAL A 47 -4.40 -4.88 5.55
CA VAL A 47 -4.17 -3.54 6.08
C VAL A 47 -4.95 -3.32 7.37
N GLU A 48 -6.19 -3.79 7.43
CA GLU A 48 -6.99 -3.73 8.65
C GLU A 48 -6.33 -4.52 9.79
N GLN A 49 -5.78 -5.68 9.48
CA GLN A 49 -5.03 -6.47 10.45
C GLN A 49 -3.80 -5.72 10.94
N LEU A 50 -3.10 -5.03 10.04
CA LEU A 50 -1.93 -4.24 10.41
C LEU A 50 -2.30 -3.10 11.35
N GLU A 51 -3.39 -2.40 11.07
CA GLU A 51 -3.88 -1.32 11.92
C GLU A 51 -4.22 -1.83 13.32
N SER A 52 -4.90 -2.97 13.42
CA SER A 52 -5.20 -3.60 14.70
C SER A 52 -3.94 -3.99 15.44
N SER A 53 -2.96 -4.52 14.72
CA SER A 53 -1.68 -4.92 15.29
C SER A 53 -0.92 -3.71 15.85
N LEU A 54 -0.94 -2.59 15.12
CA LEU A 54 -0.33 -1.33 15.59
C LEU A 54 -0.99 -0.84 16.87
N THR A 55 -2.31 -0.92 16.95
CA THR A 55 -3.04 -0.54 18.14
C THR A 55 -2.61 -1.39 19.34
N ASN A 56 -2.48 -2.69 19.14
CA ASN A 56 -2.03 -3.61 20.19
C ASN A 56 -0.59 -3.30 20.61
N LEU A 57 0.26 -2.99 19.64
CA LEU A 57 1.65 -2.67 19.92
C LEU A 57 1.79 -1.41 20.77
N ARG A 58 0.94 -0.41 20.52
CA ARG A 58 0.96 0.85 21.29
C ARG A 58 0.57 0.68 22.75
N LYS A 59 -0.09 -0.43 23.09
CA LYS A 59 -0.48 -0.73 24.47
C LYS A 59 0.68 -1.33 25.28
N LEU A 60 1.76 -1.72 24.61
CA LEU A 60 2.91 -2.28 25.31
C LEU A 60 3.73 -1.19 25.96
N LYS A 61 4.21 -1.46 27.17
CA LYS A 61 5.01 -0.52 27.95
C LYS A 61 6.46 -0.98 27.97
N PRO A 62 7.42 -0.05 28.00
CA PRO A 62 8.85 -0.41 28.04
C PRO A 62 9.21 -1.34 29.18
N GLU A 63 8.56 -1.23 30.34
CA GLU A 63 8.83 -2.09 31.48
C GLU A 63 8.44 -3.54 31.27
N PHE A 64 7.71 -3.85 30.20
CA PHE A 64 7.37 -5.22 29.86
C PHE A 64 8.53 -5.95 29.19
N PHE A 65 9.58 -5.24 28.82
CA PHE A 65 10.70 -5.80 28.07
C PHE A 65 11.87 -6.08 28.98
N SER A 66 12.47 -7.25 28.79
CA SER A 66 13.70 -7.59 29.47
C SER A 66 14.88 -6.85 28.83
N PRO A 67 15.84 -6.34 29.63
CA PRO A 67 17.04 -5.73 29.05
C PRO A 67 17.94 -6.73 28.32
N PHE A 68 17.76 -8.01 28.55
CA PHE A 68 18.52 -9.06 27.89
C PHE A 68 17.80 -9.67 26.71
N ASP A 69 16.63 -9.15 26.40
CA ASP A 69 15.78 -9.62 25.32
C ASP A 69 16.13 -8.85 24.03
N ASP A 70 15.94 -9.49 22.88
CA ASP A 70 16.12 -8.86 21.57
C ASP A 70 14.88 -8.06 21.15
N THR A 71 13.98 -7.80 22.08
CA THR A 71 12.71 -7.11 21.82
C THR A 71 12.93 -5.72 21.21
N LYS A 72 13.92 -4.98 21.72
CA LYS A 72 14.24 -3.66 21.17
C LYS A 72 14.61 -3.74 19.70
N LYS A 73 15.39 -4.76 19.34
CA LYS A 73 15.78 -4.98 17.96
C LYS A 73 14.56 -5.29 17.11
N LEU A 74 13.66 -6.14 17.62
CA LEU A 74 12.43 -6.48 16.91
C LEU A 74 11.54 -5.25 16.69
N VAL A 75 11.44 -4.38 17.69
CA VAL A 75 10.69 -3.12 17.55
C VAL A 75 11.32 -2.24 16.47
N GLY A 76 12.64 -2.11 16.50
CA GLY A 76 13.38 -1.33 15.50
C GLY A 76 13.21 -1.90 14.10
N ASP A 77 13.31 -3.22 13.96
CA ASP A 77 13.14 -3.89 12.68
C ASP A 77 11.72 -3.72 12.15
N SER A 78 10.72 -3.80 13.04
CA SER A 78 9.31 -3.58 12.66
C SER A 78 9.09 -2.15 12.20
N HIS A 79 9.69 -1.18 12.89
CA HIS A 79 9.60 0.22 12.51
C HIS A 79 10.22 0.46 11.14
N SER A 80 11.40 -0.12 10.89
CA SER A 80 12.06 -0.01 9.59
C SER A 80 11.20 -0.62 8.48
N LYS A 81 10.58 -1.76 8.76
CA LYS A 81 9.71 -2.40 7.79
C LYS A 81 8.47 -1.56 7.51
N LEU A 82 7.89 -0.92 8.52
CA LEU A 82 6.77 -0.02 8.33
C LEU A 82 7.13 1.15 7.42
N LEU A 83 8.32 1.71 7.57
CA LEU A 83 8.78 2.78 6.68
C LEU A 83 8.89 2.29 5.24
N GLN A 84 9.42 1.09 5.04
CA GLN A 84 9.51 0.48 3.72
C GLN A 84 8.12 0.28 3.11
N ILE A 85 7.16 -0.19 3.93
CA ILE A 85 5.78 -0.37 3.51
C ILE A 85 5.20 0.96 3.06
N PHE A 86 5.40 2.00 3.86
CA PHE A 86 4.88 3.33 3.58
C PHE A 86 5.40 3.88 2.25
N TYR A 87 6.70 3.78 2.02
CA TYR A 87 7.30 4.25 0.77
C TYR A 87 6.83 3.45 -0.43
N LEU A 88 6.73 2.15 -0.29
CA LEU A 88 6.29 1.29 -1.39
C LEU A 88 4.82 1.53 -1.73
N ASP A 89 3.99 1.68 -0.71
CA ASP A 89 2.56 1.98 -0.92
C ASP A 89 2.38 3.31 -1.64
N ARG A 90 3.19 4.29 -1.27
CA ARG A 90 3.16 5.59 -1.93
C ARG A 90 3.59 5.49 -3.39
N GLU A 91 4.62 4.70 -3.67
CA GLU A 91 5.04 4.45 -5.05
C GLU A 91 3.91 3.81 -5.85
N ASN A 92 3.23 2.84 -5.26
CA ASN A 92 2.11 2.16 -5.91
C ASN A 92 0.94 3.12 -6.17
N GLU A 93 0.65 4.01 -5.23
CA GLU A 93 -0.37 5.04 -5.44
C GLU A 93 -0.01 5.95 -6.61
N ASP A 94 1.25 6.38 -6.67
CA ASP A 94 1.72 7.22 -7.76
C ASP A 94 1.61 6.53 -9.11
N LEU A 95 1.95 5.24 -9.16
CA LEU A 95 1.81 4.44 -10.37
C LEU A 95 0.35 4.33 -10.79
N LEU A 96 -0.54 4.12 -9.83
CA LEU A 96 -1.97 3.99 -10.11
C LEU A 96 -2.55 5.32 -10.62
N VAL A 97 -2.13 6.44 -10.03
CA VAL A 97 -2.55 7.76 -10.49
C VAL A 97 -2.12 7.99 -11.93
N LYS A 98 -0.89 7.63 -12.27
CA LYS A 98 -0.38 7.76 -13.64
C LYS A 98 -1.15 6.90 -14.63
N LEU A 99 -1.51 5.69 -14.23
CA LEU A 99 -2.33 4.82 -15.05
C LEU A 99 -3.72 5.41 -15.31
N ASN A 100 -4.34 5.95 -14.27
CA ASN A 100 -5.65 6.56 -14.38
C ASN A 100 -5.60 7.79 -15.28
N GLN A 101 -4.55 8.61 -15.17
CA GLN A 101 -4.37 9.77 -16.02
C GLN A 101 -4.22 9.37 -17.49
N SER A 102 -3.43 8.34 -17.77
CA SER A 102 -3.27 7.83 -19.12
C SER A 102 -4.60 7.33 -19.67
N PHE A 103 -5.34 6.60 -18.87
CA PHE A 103 -6.64 6.06 -19.26
C PHE A 103 -7.63 7.19 -19.58
N GLU A 104 -7.70 8.19 -18.72
CA GLU A 104 -8.57 9.34 -18.93
C GLU A 104 -8.18 10.11 -20.18
N ARG A 105 -6.88 10.28 -20.42
CA ARG A 105 -6.39 10.96 -21.61
C ARG A 105 -6.78 10.22 -22.88
N GLU A 106 -6.63 8.91 -22.89
CA GLU A 106 -7.03 8.10 -24.02
C GLU A 106 -8.53 8.18 -24.29
N ASN A 107 -9.32 8.08 -23.23
CA ASN A 107 -10.76 8.19 -23.36
C ASN A 107 -11.18 9.57 -23.84
N PHE A 108 -10.55 10.62 -23.32
CA PHE A 108 -10.84 11.97 -23.75
C PHE A 108 -10.53 12.13 -25.24
N THR A 109 -9.37 11.67 -25.67
CA THR A 109 -8.97 11.73 -27.08
C THR A 109 -9.94 10.95 -27.95
N ARG A 110 -10.37 9.78 -27.51
CA ARG A 110 -11.28 8.95 -28.26
C ARG A 110 -12.62 9.61 -28.52
N PHE A 111 -13.12 10.39 -27.55
CA PHE A 111 -14.43 11.03 -27.66
C PHE A 111 -14.38 12.44 -28.21
N THR A 112 -13.23 13.08 -28.22
CA THR A 112 -13.12 14.50 -28.60
C THR A 112 -12.33 14.76 -29.85
N ILE A 113 -11.69 13.74 -30.40
CA ILE A 113 -10.81 13.93 -31.57
C ILE A 113 -11.55 14.00 -32.89
N ASP A 114 -12.83 13.65 -32.92
CA ASP A 114 -13.63 13.75 -34.14
C ASP A 114 -13.65 15.19 -34.60
N PRO A 115 -13.15 15.49 -35.80
CA PRO A 115 -13.09 16.86 -36.30
C PRO A 115 -14.44 17.56 -36.31
N ASN A 116 -15.52 16.82 -36.58
CA ASN A 116 -16.84 17.39 -36.63
C ASN A 116 -17.34 17.82 -35.26
N GLN A 117 -16.92 17.08 -34.21
CA GLN A 117 -17.32 17.40 -32.85
C GLN A 117 -16.43 18.50 -32.26
N ILE A 118 -15.19 18.52 -32.62
CA ILE A 118 -14.26 19.54 -32.11
C ILE A 118 -14.72 20.92 -32.49
N GLY A 119 -15.20 21.09 -33.73
CA GLY A 119 -15.70 22.35 -34.19
C GLY A 119 -16.90 22.85 -33.42
N GLU A 120 -17.67 21.95 -32.86
CA GLU A 120 -18.86 22.26 -32.09
C GLU A 120 -18.60 22.55 -30.63
N HIS A 121 -17.40 22.24 -30.16
CA HIS A 121 -17.08 22.34 -28.74
C HIS A 121 -15.79 23.11 -28.51
N PRO A 122 -15.68 24.32 -28.96
CA PRO A 122 -14.45 25.08 -28.78
C PRO A 122 -14.17 25.40 -27.33
N ASN A 123 -15.16 25.43 -26.51
CA ASN A 123 -15.01 25.75 -25.08
C ASN A 123 -14.89 24.54 -24.20
N ARG A 124 -14.68 23.39 -24.74
CA ARG A 124 -14.55 22.18 -23.97
C ARG A 124 -13.28 22.12 -23.17
N ALA A 125 -12.39 22.93 -23.51
CA ALA A 125 -11.08 22.93 -22.89
C ALA A 125 -11.13 22.67 -21.41
#